data_67c8f3bd083f8a47ad52850e5e89e433
#
_entry.id   67c8f3bd083f8a47ad52850e5e89e433
#
_cell.length_a   1.000
_cell.length_b   1.000
_cell.length_c   1.000
_cell.angle_alpha   90.00
_cell.angle_beta   90.00
_cell.angle_gamma   90.00
#
_symmetry.space_group_name_H-M   'P 1'
#
loop_
_entity.id
_entity.type
_entity.pdbx_description
1 polymer ?
#
loop_
_entity_poly.entity_id
_entity_poly.type
_entity_poly.pdbx_seq_one_letter_code
_entity_poly.pdbx_strand_id
1 'polypeptide(L)'
;MKTSLFATLLVCLSAPILFGQSGRVRVVHASPDAPPVDVLVDGVRVLERLPFREYSEYLPLPAGAHEIRVNVSGSNTTVLQASPTVEAGKDYTAIAAGYAGKSPALELLLLADDNTLPADGQLKVRVVHGAPGAPAVDVYVTTPFESLDGKAPVLTSVPFKAVSGYLAVPVSLYQARVAVAGTRTIAIDSHRLVTWNQMIRTIVAVDAKDGGAPFDFIILPDRN
;
A
#
# COMPACT_ATOMS: atom_id res chain seq x y z
N MET A 1 73.66 -16.40 -28.04
CA MET A 1 72.37 -15.79 -28.39
C MET A 1 71.40 -16.11 -27.27
N LYS A 2 71.08 -15.11 -26.44
CA LYS A 2 70.10 -15.26 -25.31
C LYS A 2 68.79 -14.66 -25.76
N THR A 3 67.78 -15.48 -25.98
CA THR A 3 66.43 -15.09 -26.34
C THR A 3 65.64 -14.79 -25.05
N SER A 4 65.27 -13.52 -24.83
CA SER A 4 64.44 -13.07 -23.69
C SER A 4 63.02 -13.18 -24.08
N LEU A 5 62.21 -14.01 -23.36
CA LEU A 5 60.75 -14.14 -23.50
C LEU A 5 60.12 -13.10 -22.61
N PHE A 6 59.49 -12.08 -23.22
CA PHE A 6 58.59 -11.15 -22.50
C PHE A 6 57.20 -11.79 -22.35
N ALA A 7 56.85 -12.17 -21.14
CA ALA A 7 55.50 -12.58 -20.79
C ALA A 7 54.64 -11.33 -20.54
N THR A 8 53.71 -11.05 -21.45
CA THR A 8 52.71 -9.97 -21.27
C THR A 8 51.59 -10.46 -20.33
N LEU A 9 51.57 -9.90 -19.12
CA LEU A 9 50.54 -10.18 -18.13
C LEU A 9 49.25 -9.41 -18.52
N LEU A 10 48.25 -10.10 -19.03
CA LEU A 10 46.92 -9.54 -19.32
C LEU A 10 46.15 -9.42 -18.00
N VAL A 11 46.08 -8.21 -17.41
CA VAL A 11 45.26 -7.91 -16.26
C VAL A 11 43.81 -7.72 -16.75
N CYS A 12 43.00 -8.75 -16.60
CA CYS A 12 41.54 -8.61 -16.76
C CYS A 12 41.00 -7.78 -15.61
N LEU A 13 40.77 -6.49 -15.85
CA LEU A 13 39.94 -5.67 -14.95
C LEU A 13 38.48 -6.16 -15.05
N SER A 14 38.07 -7.03 -14.12
CA SER A 14 36.69 -7.32 -13.89
C SER A 14 36.06 -6.08 -13.20
N ALA A 15 35.38 -5.25 -13.97
CA ALA A 15 34.53 -4.21 -13.37
C ALA A 15 33.48 -4.90 -12.46
N PRO A 16 33.33 -4.48 -11.19
CA PRO A 16 32.26 -5.01 -10.35
C PRO A 16 30.94 -4.61 -11.02
N ILE A 17 30.11 -5.59 -11.36
CA ILE A 17 28.73 -5.34 -11.71
C ILE A 17 28.09 -4.83 -10.42
N LEU A 18 27.92 -3.50 -10.30
CA LEU A 18 27.09 -2.92 -9.26
C LEU A 18 25.65 -3.38 -9.57
N PHE A 19 25.24 -4.47 -8.93
CA PHE A 19 23.81 -4.73 -8.77
C PHE A 19 23.28 -3.56 -7.94
N GLY A 20 22.61 -2.60 -8.59
CA GLY A 20 21.98 -1.49 -7.91
C GLY A 20 21.11 -2.06 -6.77
N GLN A 21 21.31 -1.55 -5.55
CA GLN A 21 20.46 -1.95 -4.43
C GLN A 21 19.02 -1.61 -4.80
N SER A 22 18.11 -2.52 -4.60
CA SER A 22 16.69 -2.35 -4.92
C SER A 22 15.85 -2.20 -3.64
N GLY A 23 14.78 -1.42 -3.72
CA GLY A 23 13.64 -1.54 -2.84
C GLY A 23 12.59 -2.45 -3.45
N ARG A 24 11.45 -2.58 -2.79
CA ARG A 24 10.29 -3.32 -3.30
C ARG A 24 9.04 -2.46 -3.20
N VAL A 25 8.21 -2.50 -4.23
CA VAL A 25 6.96 -1.72 -4.28
C VAL A 25 5.82 -2.65 -4.64
N ARG A 26 4.75 -2.64 -3.88
CA ARG A 26 3.46 -3.20 -4.30
C ARG A 26 2.50 -2.07 -4.66
N VAL A 27 1.59 -2.34 -5.56
CA VAL A 27 0.61 -1.37 -6.05
C VAL A 27 -0.78 -1.79 -5.62
N VAL A 28 -1.60 -0.83 -5.19
CA VAL A 28 -3.01 -1.02 -4.79
C VAL A 28 -3.88 -0.12 -5.64
N HIS A 29 -4.92 -0.68 -6.25
CA HIS A 29 -5.91 0.08 -7.01
C HIS A 29 -7.12 0.39 -6.12
N ALA A 30 -7.16 1.62 -5.55
CA ALA A 30 -8.21 2.08 -4.66
C ALA A 30 -9.07 3.21 -5.27
N SER A 31 -9.02 3.42 -6.60
CA SER A 31 -9.87 4.41 -7.29
C SER A 31 -11.17 3.77 -7.77
N PRO A 32 -12.33 4.16 -7.21
CA PRO A 32 -13.57 3.42 -7.41
C PRO A 32 -14.22 3.63 -8.79
N ASP A 33 -13.94 4.75 -9.47
CA ASP A 33 -14.48 5.10 -10.78
C ASP A 33 -13.49 4.85 -11.94
N ALA A 34 -12.25 4.43 -11.63
CA ALA A 34 -11.30 4.05 -12.65
C ALA A 34 -11.55 2.59 -13.12
N PRO A 35 -11.47 2.31 -14.43
CA PRO A 35 -11.48 0.93 -14.93
C PRO A 35 -10.20 0.19 -14.51
N PRO A 36 -10.06 -1.12 -14.82
CA PRO A 36 -8.79 -1.82 -14.64
C PRO A 36 -7.63 -1.05 -15.25
N VAL A 37 -6.47 -1.04 -14.59
CA VAL A 37 -5.33 -0.22 -14.97
C VAL A 37 -4.10 -1.05 -15.29
N ASP A 38 -3.25 -0.52 -16.19
CA ASP A 38 -1.89 -0.97 -16.42
C ASP A 38 -0.93 -0.01 -15.71
N VAL A 39 0.10 -0.53 -15.07
CA VAL A 39 1.12 0.28 -14.41
C VAL A 39 2.44 0.18 -15.16
N LEU A 40 2.99 1.34 -15.51
CA LEU A 40 4.29 1.46 -16.16
C LEU A 40 5.26 2.14 -15.19
N VAL A 41 6.48 1.64 -15.18
CA VAL A 41 7.62 2.23 -14.47
C VAL A 41 8.70 2.53 -15.51
N ASP A 42 9.12 3.79 -15.59
CA ASP A 42 10.13 4.26 -16.56
C ASP A 42 9.80 3.83 -18.01
N GLY A 43 8.51 3.88 -18.37
CA GLY A 43 7.98 3.48 -19.66
C GLY A 43 7.80 1.97 -19.87
N VAL A 44 8.23 1.12 -18.93
CA VAL A 44 8.06 -0.34 -18.99
C VAL A 44 6.81 -0.77 -18.25
N ARG A 45 5.92 -1.53 -18.87
CA ARG A 45 4.72 -2.08 -18.22
C ARG A 45 5.13 -3.19 -17.24
N VAL A 46 4.84 -2.97 -15.94
CA VAL A 46 5.17 -3.91 -14.86
C VAL A 46 3.93 -4.62 -14.30
N LEU A 47 2.75 -4.04 -14.47
CA LEU A 47 1.46 -4.66 -14.11
C LEU A 47 0.48 -4.45 -15.24
N GLU A 48 -0.36 -5.45 -15.50
CA GLU A 48 -1.40 -5.41 -16.52
C GLU A 48 -2.76 -5.75 -15.91
N ARG A 49 -3.78 -4.95 -16.27
CA ARG A 49 -5.19 -5.18 -15.93
C ARG A 49 -5.47 -5.32 -14.45
N LEU A 50 -4.79 -4.52 -13.60
CA LEU A 50 -5.06 -4.50 -12.15
C LEU A 50 -6.47 -3.92 -11.91
N PRO A 51 -7.44 -4.71 -11.41
CA PRO A 51 -8.81 -4.24 -11.19
C PRO A 51 -8.90 -3.39 -9.91
N PHE A 52 -10.00 -2.63 -9.78
CA PHE A 52 -10.35 -1.95 -8.54
C PHE A 52 -10.43 -2.92 -7.36
N ARG A 53 -9.88 -2.53 -6.20
CA ARG A 53 -9.73 -3.28 -4.94
C ARG A 53 -8.68 -4.39 -4.96
N GLU A 54 -7.97 -4.57 -6.07
CA GLU A 54 -6.87 -5.53 -6.15
C GLU A 54 -5.52 -4.86 -5.90
N TYR A 55 -4.54 -5.69 -5.58
CA TYR A 55 -3.17 -5.27 -5.33
C TYR A 55 -2.17 -6.28 -5.91
N SER A 56 -0.94 -5.80 -6.18
CA SER A 56 0.15 -6.67 -6.63
C SER A 56 0.92 -7.27 -5.45
N GLU A 57 1.71 -8.29 -5.73
CA GLU A 57 2.83 -8.65 -4.88
C GLU A 57 3.89 -7.52 -4.84
N TYR A 58 4.86 -7.62 -3.95
CA TYR A 58 6.00 -6.72 -3.93
C TYR A 58 6.92 -6.96 -5.13
N LEU A 59 7.04 -5.98 -6.00
CA LEU A 59 7.90 -5.99 -7.17
C LEU A 59 9.24 -5.33 -6.83
N PRO A 60 10.39 -5.94 -7.20
CA PRO A 60 11.68 -5.30 -7.03
C PRO A 60 11.80 -4.09 -7.95
N LEU A 61 12.30 -2.97 -7.40
CA LEU A 61 12.51 -1.73 -8.14
C LEU A 61 13.87 -1.15 -7.73
N PRO A 62 14.78 -0.82 -8.67
CA PRO A 62 16.05 -0.20 -8.35
C PRO A 62 15.88 1.02 -7.44
N ALA A 63 16.87 1.31 -6.60
CA ALA A 63 16.82 2.53 -5.80
C ALA A 63 17.01 3.75 -6.71
N GLY A 64 16.23 4.79 -6.47
CA GLY A 64 16.24 6.03 -7.26
C GLY A 64 14.85 6.61 -7.47
N ALA A 65 14.80 7.67 -8.26
CA ALA A 65 13.55 8.27 -8.71
C ALA A 65 13.03 7.52 -9.95
N HIS A 66 11.74 7.22 -9.98
CA HIS A 66 11.08 6.50 -11.07
C HIS A 66 9.87 7.27 -11.57
N GLU A 67 9.65 7.26 -12.87
CA GLU A 67 8.40 7.73 -13.46
C GLU A 67 7.36 6.62 -13.41
N ILE A 68 6.30 6.83 -12.65
CA ILE A 68 5.15 5.94 -12.57
C ILE A 68 4.03 6.51 -13.43
N ARG A 69 3.52 5.71 -14.37
CA ARG A 69 2.29 6.01 -15.11
C ARG A 69 1.27 4.91 -14.88
N VAL A 70 0.06 5.33 -14.58
CA VAL A 70 -1.10 4.44 -14.49
C VAL A 70 -2.00 4.75 -15.67
N ASN A 71 -2.16 3.77 -16.56
CA ASN A 71 -2.96 3.90 -17.78
C ASN A 71 -4.25 3.07 -17.65
N VAL A 72 -5.30 3.51 -18.31
CA VAL A 72 -6.48 2.65 -18.55
C VAL A 72 -6.01 1.41 -19.30
N SER A 73 -6.35 0.23 -18.78
CA SER A 73 -5.89 -1.05 -19.35
C SER A 73 -6.30 -1.18 -20.82
N GLY A 74 -5.35 -1.63 -21.64
CA GLY A 74 -5.54 -1.76 -23.09
C GLY A 74 -5.51 -0.45 -23.85
N SER A 75 -5.17 0.68 -23.21
CA SER A 75 -5.04 1.98 -23.86
C SER A 75 -3.78 2.72 -23.41
N ASN A 76 -3.47 3.84 -24.08
CA ASN A 76 -2.39 4.76 -23.69
C ASN A 76 -2.93 5.97 -22.88
N THR A 77 -4.18 5.91 -22.44
CA THR A 77 -4.78 7.00 -21.65
C THR A 77 -4.25 6.95 -20.22
N THR A 78 -3.38 7.90 -19.87
CA THR A 78 -2.83 8.04 -18.52
C THR A 78 -3.85 8.69 -17.59
N VAL A 79 -4.19 8.04 -16.50
CA VAL A 79 -5.10 8.56 -15.46
C VAL A 79 -4.35 9.05 -14.22
N LEU A 80 -3.09 8.62 -14.04
CA LEU A 80 -2.22 9.07 -12.95
C LEU A 80 -0.77 9.03 -13.41
N GLN A 81 -0.02 10.10 -13.07
CA GLN A 81 1.42 10.16 -13.24
C GLN A 81 2.06 10.69 -11.96
N ALA A 82 3.16 10.06 -11.53
CA ALA A 82 3.90 10.46 -10.33
C ALA A 82 5.39 10.11 -10.49
N SER A 83 6.24 10.76 -9.71
CA SER A 83 7.69 10.52 -9.74
C SER A 83 8.21 10.24 -8.32
N PRO A 84 7.86 9.09 -7.72
CA PRO A 84 8.33 8.73 -6.39
C PRO A 84 9.82 8.34 -6.41
N THR A 85 10.44 8.44 -5.22
CA THR A 85 11.79 7.93 -4.97
C THR A 85 11.72 6.66 -4.14
N VAL A 86 12.40 5.62 -4.57
CA VAL A 86 12.54 4.32 -3.87
C VAL A 86 13.93 4.23 -3.27
N GLU A 87 14.03 3.90 -1.98
CA GLU A 87 15.29 3.67 -1.29
C GLU A 87 15.65 2.19 -1.30
N ALA A 88 16.95 1.92 -1.32
CA ALA A 88 17.47 0.55 -1.25
C ALA A 88 17.08 -0.15 0.06
N GLY A 89 16.66 -1.40 -0.05
CA GLY A 89 16.30 -2.26 1.09
C GLY A 89 15.01 -1.87 1.80
N LYS A 90 14.23 -0.94 1.23
CA LYS A 90 12.91 -0.53 1.75
C LYS A 90 11.78 -1.17 0.96
N ASP A 91 10.68 -1.42 1.67
CA ASP A 91 9.41 -1.86 1.10
C ASP A 91 8.43 -0.69 1.08
N TYR A 92 7.60 -0.64 0.04
CA TYR A 92 6.62 0.43 -0.14
C TYR A 92 5.28 -0.12 -0.61
N THR A 93 4.22 0.53 -0.15
CA THR A 93 2.87 0.36 -0.70
C THR A 93 2.49 1.63 -1.45
N ALA A 94 2.28 1.51 -2.75
CA ALA A 94 1.82 2.59 -3.63
C ALA A 94 0.32 2.45 -3.87
N ILE A 95 -0.49 3.35 -3.30
CA ILE A 95 -1.95 3.30 -3.40
C ILE A 95 -2.42 4.38 -4.36
N ALA A 96 -3.10 3.99 -5.45
CA ALA A 96 -3.81 4.91 -6.32
C ALA A 96 -5.19 5.18 -5.71
N ALA A 97 -5.38 6.34 -5.04
CA ALA A 97 -6.60 6.70 -4.32
C ALA A 97 -7.18 8.03 -4.81
N GLY A 98 -8.49 8.14 -4.84
CA GLY A 98 -9.24 9.27 -5.39
C GLY A 98 -10.02 8.85 -6.63
N TYR A 99 -10.63 9.81 -7.28
CA TYR A 99 -11.44 9.60 -8.47
C TYR A 99 -10.67 9.93 -9.74
N ALA A 100 -10.81 9.11 -10.77
CA ALA A 100 -10.22 9.37 -12.07
C ALA A 100 -10.95 10.48 -12.84
N GLY A 101 -12.25 10.65 -12.63
CA GLY A 101 -13.11 11.59 -13.37
C GLY A 101 -13.72 12.73 -12.58
N LYS A 102 -13.51 12.81 -11.26
CA LYS A 102 -14.12 13.84 -10.40
C LYS A 102 -13.24 14.18 -9.18
N SER A 103 -13.72 15.03 -8.29
CA SER A 103 -13.03 15.40 -7.03
C SER A 103 -13.47 14.48 -5.88
N PRO A 104 -12.53 14.14 -4.94
CA PRO A 104 -11.10 14.46 -4.97
C PRO A 104 -10.35 13.67 -6.04
N ALA A 105 -9.43 14.32 -6.73
CA ALA A 105 -8.71 13.73 -7.85
C ALA A 105 -7.84 12.53 -7.44
N LEU A 106 -7.59 11.64 -8.39
CA LEU A 106 -6.72 10.48 -8.25
C LEU A 106 -5.27 10.91 -7.99
N GLU A 107 -4.69 10.38 -6.93
CA GLU A 107 -3.31 10.63 -6.53
C GLU A 107 -2.62 9.34 -6.11
N LEU A 108 -1.30 9.32 -6.18
CA LEU A 108 -0.47 8.25 -5.66
C LEU A 108 -0.05 8.54 -4.22
N LEU A 109 -0.44 7.65 -3.30
CA LEU A 109 0.08 7.64 -1.93
C LEU A 109 1.21 6.60 -1.88
N LEU A 110 2.45 7.05 -1.69
CA LEU A 110 3.60 6.15 -1.48
C LEU A 110 3.87 6.04 0.02
N LEU A 111 3.68 4.85 0.57
CA LEU A 111 3.82 4.56 1.99
C LEU A 111 5.02 3.65 2.22
N ALA A 112 5.97 4.08 3.04
CA ALA A 112 7.04 3.18 3.49
C ALA A 112 6.46 2.12 4.44
N ASP A 113 6.79 0.86 4.21
CA ASP A 113 6.27 -0.26 4.97
C ASP A 113 7.29 -0.67 6.04
N ASP A 114 6.83 -0.80 7.28
CA ASP A 114 7.61 -1.36 8.37
C ASP A 114 7.32 -2.87 8.51
N ASN A 115 8.10 -3.66 7.81
CA ASN A 115 8.04 -5.12 7.80
C ASN A 115 8.88 -5.79 8.90
N THR A 116 9.37 -5.03 9.90
CA THR A 116 10.00 -5.60 11.09
C THR A 116 8.96 -6.34 11.93
N LEU A 117 9.29 -7.54 12.40
CA LEU A 117 8.35 -8.32 13.21
C LEU A 117 8.03 -7.58 14.52
N PRO A 118 6.77 -7.51 14.93
CA PRO A 118 6.41 -7.06 16.26
C PRO A 118 6.89 -8.05 17.33
N ALA A 119 6.82 -7.64 18.58
CA ALA A 119 7.15 -8.51 19.72
C ALA A 119 6.29 -9.79 19.71
N ASP A 120 6.79 -10.83 20.36
CA ASP A 120 6.03 -12.06 20.53
C ASP A 120 4.69 -11.79 21.25
N GLY A 121 3.63 -12.45 20.84
CA GLY A 121 2.27 -12.19 21.32
C GLY A 121 1.61 -10.93 20.76
N GLN A 122 2.24 -10.22 19.84
CA GLN A 122 1.70 -9.01 19.20
C GLN A 122 1.53 -9.15 17.69
N LEU A 123 0.73 -8.26 17.14
CA LEU A 123 0.60 -7.98 15.70
C LEU A 123 0.73 -6.48 15.46
N LYS A 124 1.00 -6.07 14.21
CA LYS A 124 1.00 -4.66 13.77
C LYS A 124 -0.06 -4.43 12.71
N VAL A 125 -0.79 -3.32 12.85
CA VAL A 125 -1.78 -2.88 11.88
C VAL A 125 -1.59 -1.41 11.54
N ARG A 126 -1.62 -1.07 10.26
CA ARG A 126 -1.69 0.28 9.73
C ARG A 126 -3.05 0.47 9.04
N VAL A 127 -3.67 1.63 9.24
CA VAL A 127 -4.97 1.98 8.64
C VAL A 127 -4.78 3.13 7.66
N VAL A 128 -5.41 3.04 6.50
CA VAL A 128 -5.42 4.07 5.45
C VAL A 128 -6.86 4.40 5.10
N HIS A 129 -7.22 5.68 5.12
CA HIS A 129 -8.51 6.12 4.62
C HIS A 129 -8.41 6.38 3.11
N GLY A 130 -8.68 5.35 2.31
CA GLY A 130 -8.63 5.37 0.84
C GLY A 130 -9.97 5.58 0.15
N ALA A 131 -11.05 5.87 0.90
CA ALA A 131 -12.40 6.04 0.39
C ALA A 131 -12.72 7.53 0.10
N PRO A 132 -12.61 8.01 -1.17
CA PRO A 132 -12.83 9.42 -1.50
C PRO A 132 -14.28 9.87 -1.33
N GLY A 133 -15.25 8.96 -1.34
CA GLY A 133 -16.68 9.25 -1.15
C GLY A 133 -17.13 9.24 0.31
N ALA A 134 -16.25 8.88 1.26
CA ALA A 134 -16.57 8.91 2.67
C ALA A 134 -16.10 10.23 3.32
N PRO A 135 -16.86 10.77 4.30
CA PRO A 135 -16.39 11.87 5.12
C PRO A 135 -15.24 11.41 6.04
N ALA A 136 -14.70 12.32 6.87
CA ALA A 136 -13.80 11.94 7.95
C ALA A 136 -14.47 10.87 8.85
N VAL A 137 -13.67 9.94 9.37
CA VAL A 137 -14.17 8.77 10.12
C VAL A 137 -13.49 8.61 11.47
N ASP A 138 -14.22 7.97 12.40
CA ASP A 138 -13.70 7.46 13.66
C ASP A 138 -13.56 5.94 13.57
N VAL A 139 -12.45 5.40 14.06
CA VAL A 139 -12.19 3.95 14.07
C VAL A 139 -12.28 3.41 15.48
N TYR A 140 -13.13 2.42 15.68
CA TYR A 140 -13.29 1.69 16.93
C TYR A 140 -12.74 0.28 16.78
N VAL A 141 -12.02 -0.20 17.79
CA VAL A 141 -11.56 -1.58 17.87
C VAL A 141 -12.00 -2.14 19.24
N THR A 142 -12.75 -3.24 19.20
CA THR A 142 -13.33 -3.87 20.39
C THR A 142 -13.19 -5.38 20.30
N THR A 143 -13.59 -6.09 21.33
CA THR A 143 -13.92 -7.52 21.20
C THR A 143 -15.14 -7.69 20.29
N PRO A 144 -15.30 -8.86 19.64
CA PRO A 144 -16.46 -9.09 18.77
C PRO A 144 -17.80 -8.94 19.51
N PHE A 145 -18.73 -8.23 18.85
CA PHE A 145 -20.10 -7.96 19.33
C PHE A 145 -20.20 -7.08 20.59
N GLU A 146 -19.10 -6.50 21.05
CA GLU A 146 -19.11 -5.56 22.17
C GLU A 146 -19.81 -4.26 21.79
N SER A 147 -20.65 -3.67 22.69
CA SER A 147 -21.27 -2.36 22.47
C SER A 147 -20.21 -1.25 22.34
N LEU A 148 -20.49 -0.25 21.51
CA LEU A 148 -19.70 0.99 21.45
C LEU A 148 -20.06 2.00 22.55
N ASP A 149 -21.07 1.72 23.39
CA ASP A 149 -21.49 2.64 24.44
C ASP A 149 -20.35 2.86 25.45
N GLY A 150 -20.03 4.13 25.70
CA GLY A 150 -18.91 4.52 26.54
C GLY A 150 -17.50 4.25 25.98
N LYS A 151 -17.37 3.71 24.76
CA LYS A 151 -16.08 3.48 24.11
C LYS A 151 -15.61 4.72 23.37
N ALA A 152 -14.34 5.04 23.53
CA ALA A 152 -13.65 6.02 22.70
C ALA A 152 -13.12 5.35 21.42
N PRO A 153 -13.09 6.06 20.29
CA PRO A 153 -12.42 5.55 19.09
C PRO A 153 -10.89 5.50 19.30
N VAL A 154 -10.24 4.55 18.67
CA VAL A 154 -8.75 4.43 18.68
C VAL A 154 -8.10 5.40 17.68
N LEU A 155 -8.84 5.80 16.65
CA LEU A 155 -8.47 6.88 15.71
C LEU A 155 -9.68 7.79 15.55
N THR A 156 -9.47 9.10 15.60
CA THR A 156 -10.55 10.12 15.55
C THR A 156 -10.39 11.03 14.34
N SER A 157 -11.53 11.38 13.73
CA SER A 157 -11.61 12.37 12.64
C SER A 157 -10.57 12.13 11.53
N VAL A 158 -10.38 10.88 11.14
CA VAL A 158 -9.43 10.46 10.10
C VAL A 158 -9.94 10.94 8.75
N PRO A 159 -9.32 11.95 8.09
CA PRO A 159 -9.76 12.42 6.79
C PRO A 159 -9.31 11.50 5.65
N PHE A 160 -9.90 11.67 4.47
CA PHE A 160 -9.45 10.99 3.25
C PHE A 160 -7.93 11.19 3.02
N LYS A 161 -7.24 10.13 2.59
CA LYS A 161 -5.77 10.00 2.43
C LYS A 161 -4.96 9.95 3.74
N ALA A 162 -5.58 10.11 4.89
CA ALA A 162 -4.84 9.95 6.15
C ALA A 162 -4.39 8.49 6.33
N VAL A 163 -3.20 8.37 6.89
CA VAL A 163 -2.51 7.11 7.16
C VAL A 163 -2.13 7.09 8.63
N SER A 164 -2.49 6.03 9.36
CA SER A 164 -1.97 5.82 10.71
C SER A 164 -0.51 5.36 10.67
N GLY A 165 0.22 5.52 11.78
CA GLY A 165 1.40 4.70 12.00
C GLY A 165 1.01 3.22 12.14
N TYR A 166 2.01 2.33 12.17
CA TYR A 166 1.77 0.95 12.59
C TYR A 166 1.48 0.91 14.10
N LEU A 167 0.34 0.35 14.45
CA LEU A 167 -0.12 0.16 15.83
C LEU A 167 0.17 -1.29 16.22
N ALA A 168 1.02 -1.49 17.23
CA ALA A 168 1.25 -2.80 17.82
C ALA A 168 0.15 -3.10 18.83
N VAL A 169 -0.52 -4.25 18.69
CA VAL A 169 -1.60 -4.69 19.58
C VAL A 169 -1.43 -6.16 19.91
N PRO A 170 -1.91 -6.64 21.08
CA PRO A 170 -1.88 -8.05 21.45
C PRO A 170 -2.64 -8.92 20.44
N VAL A 171 -2.22 -10.17 20.27
CA VAL A 171 -3.00 -11.15 19.50
C VAL A 171 -4.30 -11.44 20.23
N SER A 172 -5.42 -11.26 19.55
CA SER A 172 -6.77 -11.47 20.10
C SER A 172 -7.81 -11.60 18.97
N LEU A 173 -9.05 -11.79 19.34
CA LEU A 173 -10.19 -11.62 18.44
C LEU A 173 -10.66 -10.16 18.53
N TYR A 174 -10.69 -9.50 17.39
CA TYR A 174 -11.10 -8.10 17.29
C TYR A 174 -12.31 -7.92 16.38
N GLN A 175 -13.00 -6.80 16.58
CA GLN A 175 -13.96 -6.22 15.64
C GLN A 175 -13.58 -4.76 15.43
N ALA A 176 -13.30 -4.38 14.19
CA ALA A 176 -13.08 -3.00 13.79
C ALA A 176 -14.36 -2.43 13.21
N ARG A 177 -14.80 -1.29 13.72
CA ARG A 177 -15.96 -0.55 13.22
C ARG A 177 -15.53 0.86 12.86
N VAL A 178 -15.84 1.27 11.64
CA VAL A 178 -15.57 2.62 11.15
C VAL A 178 -16.89 3.37 11.14
N ALA A 179 -16.93 4.48 11.85
CA ALA A 179 -18.12 5.35 11.94
C ALA A 179 -17.84 6.72 11.29
N VAL A 180 -18.87 7.41 10.86
CA VAL A 180 -18.74 8.83 10.48
C VAL A 180 -18.28 9.63 11.70
N ALA A 181 -17.24 10.45 11.52
CA ALA A 181 -16.59 11.18 12.62
C ALA A 181 -17.60 11.96 13.47
N GLY A 182 -17.45 11.84 14.80
CA GLY A 182 -18.33 12.49 15.77
C GLY A 182 -19.72 11.84 15.90
N THR A 183 -19.96 10.71 15.23
CA THR A 183 -21.24 9.98 15.28
C THR A 183 -21.06 8.52 15.67
N ARG A 184 -22.17 7.77 15.78
CA ARG A 184 -22.19 6.31 15.94
C ARG A 184 -22.73 5.60 14.69
N THR A 185 -22.84 6.32 13.56
CA THR A 185 -23.28 5.75 12.30
C THR A 185 -22.17 4.90 11.72
N ILE A 186 -22.31 3.58 11.79
CA ILE A 186 -21.32 2.63 11.29
C ILE A 186 -21.36 2.60 9.75
N ALA A 187 -20.24 2.91 9.14
CA ALA A 187 -20.00 2.86 7.70
C ALA A 187 -19.40 1.52 7.26
N ILE A 188 -18.49 0.95 8.09
CA ILE A 188 -17.91 -0.37 7.86
C ILE A 188 -17.89 -1.15 9.17
N ASP A 189 -18.28 -2.41 9.13
CA ASP A 189 -18.14 -3.37 10.23
C ASP A 189 -17.33 -4.58 9.73
N SER A 190 -16.16 -4.80 10.31
CA SER A 190 -15.30 -5.93 9.97
C SER A 190 -15.84 -7.27 10.47
N HIS A 191 -16.88 -7.27 11.32
CA HIS A 191 -17.28 -8.45 12.08
C HIS A 191 -16.09 -9.02 12.88
N ARG A 192 -15.90 -10.33 12.85
CA ARG A 192 -14.82 -11.00 13.59
C ARG A 192 -13.52 -10.97 12.78
N LEU A 193 -12.50 -10.31 13.30
CA LEU A 193 -11.13 -10.37 12.78
C LEU A 193 -10.32 -11.39 13.58
N VAL A 194 -9.86 -12.44 12.92
CA VAL A 194 -8.94 -13.43 13.50
C VAL A 194 -7.53 -12.92 13.28
N THR A 195 -6.75 -12.88 14.35
CA THR A 195 -5.36 -12.44 14.32
C THR A 195 -4.43 -13.55 14.80
N TRP A 196 -3.16 -13.47 14.41
CA TRP A 196 -2.14 -14.42 14.84
C TRP A 196 -0.83 -13.70 15.16
N ASN A 197 0.06 -14.45 15.82
CA ASN A 197 1.33 -13.92 16.29
C ASN A 197 2.16 -13.31 15.16
N GLN A 198 2.70 -12.12 15.42
CA GLN A 198 3.60 -11.39 14.52
C GLN A 198 2.99 -11.04 13.15
N MET A 199 1.67 -11.09 13.00
CA MET A 199 0.97 -10.62 11.80
C MET A 199 1.22 -9.13 11.56
N ILE A 200 1.46 -8.73 10.30
CA ILE A 200 1.57 -7.33 9.88
C ILE A 200 0.58 -7.09 8.76
N ARG A 201 -0.30 -6.09 8.89
CA ARG A 201 -1.34 -5.77 7.91
C ARG A 201 -1.49 -4.27 7.70
N THR A 202 -1.68 -3.88 6.45
CA THR A 202 -2.23 -2.57 6.11
C THR A 202 -3.68 -2.75 5.67
N ILE A 203 -4.58 -1.98 6.28
CA ILE A 203 -6.02 -2.00 6.00
C ILE A 203 -6.36 -0.69 5.31
N VAL A 204 -6.89 -0.76 4.10
CA VAL A 204 -7.29 0.41 3.30
C VAL A 204 -8.81 0.43 3.22
N ALA A 205 -9.46 1.43 3.80
CA ALA A 205 -10.89 1.65 3.62
C ALA A 205 -11.14 2.21 2.21
N VAL A 206 -12.12 1.67 1.50
CA VAL A 206 -12.44 2.03 0.11
C VAL A 206 -13.94 2.17 -0.13
N ASP A 207 -14.30 2.93 -1.14
CA ASP A 207 -15.67 3.07 -1.64
C ASP A 207 -16.20 1.76 -2.27
N ALA A 208 -17.51 1.74 -2.54
CA ALA A 208 -18.07 0.85 -3.54
C ALA A 208 -17.55 1.21 -4.95
N LYS A 209 -17.73 0.32 -5.91
CA LYS A 209 -17.50 0.63 -7.32
C LYS A 209 -18.33 1.86 -7.71
N ASP A 210 -17.74 2.75 -8.50
CA ASP A 210 -18.27 4.04 -8.94
C ASP A 210 -18.38 5.10 -7.84
N GLY A 211 -18.04 4.75 -6.58
CA GLY A 211 -17.89 5.64 -5.44
C GLY A 211 -19.00 5.56 -4.41
N GLY A 212 -18.70 6.02 -3.19
CA GLY A 212 -19.61 6.06 -2.06
C GLY A 212 -19.87 4.72 -1.39
N ALA A 213 -20.96 4.64 -0.62
CA ALA A 213 -21.35 3.41 0.09
C ALA A 213 -21.90 2.33 -0.87
N PRO A 214 -21.83 1.04 -0.47
CA PRO A 214 -21.26 0.53 0.76
C PRO A 214 -19.75 0.54 0.75
N PHE A 215 -19.16 1.04 1.83
CA PHE A 215 -17.71 1.03 2.03
C PHE A 215 -17.21 -0.35 2.46
N ASP A 216 -15.92 -0.62 2.21
CA ASP A 216 -15.30 -1.91 2.50
C ASP A 216 -13.80 -1.76 2.78
N PHE A 217 -13.10 -2.85 3.05
CA PHE A 217 -11.66 -2.88 3.27
C PHE A 217 -10.91 -3.67 2.20
N ILE A 218 -9.74 -3.16 1.81
CA ILE A 218 -8.67 -3.99 1.23
C ILE A 218 -7.71 -4.32 2.38
N ILE A 219 -7.48 -5.60 2.64
CA ILE A 219 -6.56 -6.06 3.68
C ILE A 219 -5.29 -6.58 3.00
N LEU A 220 -4.20 -5.84 3.16
CA LEU A 220 -2.92 -6.14 2.54
C LEU A 220 -2.05 -6.96 3.50
N PRO A 221 -1.51 -8.10 3.08
CA PRO A 221 -0.47 -8.80 3.83
C PRO A 221 0.86 -8.06 3.63
N ASP A 222 1.32 -7.31 4.64
CA ASP A 222 2.62 -6.62 4.56
C ASP A 222 3.74 -7.65 4.72
N ARG A 223 3.56 -8.55 5.67
CA ARG A 223 4.40 -9.72 5.87
C ARG A 223 3.56 -10.84 6.51
N ASN A 224 3.73 -12.09 6.05
CA ASN A 224 3.06 -13.35 6.47
C ASN A 224 1.65 -13.52 5.91
#